data_f7a7df8acc172f7dad668198def421eb
#
_entry.id   f7a7df8acc172f7dad668198def421eb
#
_cell.length_a   1.000
_cell.length_b   1.000
_cell.length_c   1.000
_cell.angle_alpha   90.00
_cell.angle_beta   90.00
_cell.angle_gamma   90.00
#
_symmetry.space_group_name_H-M   'P 1'
#
loop_
_entity.id
_entity.type
_entity.pdbx_description
1 polymer ?
#
loop_
_entity_poly.entity_id
_entity_poly.type
_entity_poly.pdbx_seq_one_letter_code
_entity_poly.pdbx_strand_id
1 'polypeptide(L)'
;MSGTLIQDAVKAAKQTPRHRRPAEVVGTVPAEYDRVLTHRALLFIADLERRFGGQRKILLENRKLAQMRFDDGEMPSFPLETAHIRKSVWEVAPVPKALQDRRVEITGPVDRKMMINALNSGAKMFMADFEDASSPTFANMVEGQANMIDYAAGNLAFDDEARGKSYRL
;
A
#
# COMPACT_ATOMS: atom_id res chain seq x y z
N MET A 1 9.06 20.80 2.96
CA MET A 1 8.89 20.47 1.51
C MET A 1 7.97 19.26 1.24
N SER A 2 7.44 18.60 2.26
CA SER A 2 6.57 17.42 2.11
C SER A 2 5.13 17.71 1.63
N GLY A 3 4.64 18.96 1.81
CA GLY A 3 3.29 19.32 1.38
C GLY A 3 3.12 19.48 -0.14
N THR A 4 4.20 19.73 -0.86
CA THR A 4 4.16 19.99 -2.31
C THR A 4 3.91 18.70 -3.10
N LEU A 5 4.50 17.57 -2.71
CA LEU A 5 4.34 16.29 -3.42
C LEU A 5 2.91 15.73 -3.31
N ILE A 6 2.26 15.89 -2.17
CA ILE A 6 0.87 15.45 -1.99
C ILE A 6 -0.08 16.41 -2.74
N GLN A 7 0.20 17.70 -2.70
CA GLN A 7 -0.59 18.69 -3.44
C GLN A 7 -0.43 18.54 -4.95
N ASP A 8 0.76 18.21 -5.44
CA ASP A 8 1.01 17.95 -6.87
C ASP A 8 0.36 16.64 -7.34
N ALA A 9 0.35 15.58 -6.52
CA ALA A 9 -0.39 14.35 -6.80
C ALA A 9 -1.91 14.59 -6.83
N VAL A 10 -2.44 15.39 -5.92
CA VAL A 10 -3.86 15.79 -5.89
C VAL A 10 -4.20 16.70 -7.09
N LYS A 11 -3.28 17.58 -7.52
CA LYS A 11 -3.45 18.44 -8.68
C LYS A 11 -3.37 17.65 -10.00
N ALA A 12 -2.47 16.67 -10.08
CA ALA A 12 -2.39 15.74 -11.22
C ALA A 12 -3.66 14.88 -11.35
N ALA A 13 -4.25 14.43 -10.24
CA ALA A 13 -5.53 13.71 -10.24
C ALA A 13 -6.71 14.56 -10.76
N LYS A 14 -6.66 15.90 -10.58
CA LYS A 14 -7.68 16.82 -11.14
C LYS A 14 -7.54 17.07 -12.64
N GLN A 15 -6.41 16.72 -13.24
CA GLN A 15 -6.14 16.89 -14.68
C GLN A 15 -6.35 15.62 -15.51
N THR A 16 -7.05 14.60 -14.97
CA THR A 16 -7.37 13.39 -15.72
C THR A 16 -8.23 13.74 -16.95
N PRO A 17 -7.76 13.51 -18.17
CA PRO A 17 -8.53 13.84 -19.37
C PRO A 17 -9.87 13.09 -19.36
N ARG A 18 -10.97 13.78 -19.69
CA ARG A 18 -12.35 13.27 -19.67
C ARG A 18 -12.61 12.01 -20.54
N HIS A 19 -11.66 11.58 -21.35
CA HIS A 19 -11.81 10.50 -22.34
C HIS A 19 -11.00 9.22 -22.03
N ARG A 20 -10.38 9.07 -20.85
CA ARG A 20 -9.67 7.83 -20.52
C ARG A 20 -10.66 6.82 -19.96
N ARG A 21 -10.68 5.62 -20.55
CA ARG A 21 -11.48 4.51 -20.02
C ARG A 21 -10.93 4.06 -18.67
N PRO A 22 -11.78 3.79 -17.65
CA PRO A 22 -11.34 3.18 -16.40
C PRO A 22 -10.82 1.77 -16.64
N ALA A 23 -10.21 1.18 -15.61
CA ALA A 23 -9.97 -0.26 -15.60
C ALA A 23 -11.31 -0.99 -15.55
N GLU A 24 -11.39 -2.11 -16.27
CA GLU A 24 -12.56 -2.99 -16.24
C GLU A 24 -12.29 -4.12 -15.24
N VAL A 25 -13.26 -4.37 -14.36
CA VAL A 25 -13.22 -5.51 -13.45
C VAL A 25 -13.94 -6.67 -14.11
N VAL A 26 -13.21 -7.75 -14.38
CA VAL A 26 -13.73 -8.95 -15.01
C VAL A 26 -14.11 -9.97 -13.95
N GLY A 27 -15.33 -10.50 -14.01
CA GLY A 27 -15.83 -11.51 -13.07
C GLY A 27 -16.92 -10.97 -12.13
N THR A 28 -17.29 -11.79 -11.15
CA THR A 28 -18.32 -11.43 -10.18
C THR A 28 -17.75 -10.45 -9.15
N VAL A 29 -18.40 -9.32 -8.99
CA VAL A 29 -18.04 -8.28 -8.02
C VAL A 29 -19.19 -8.18 -7.00
N PRO A 30 -18.97 -8.54 -5.73
CA PRO A 30 -19.94 -8.31 -4.67
C PRO A 30 -20.28 -6.82 -4.51
N ALA A 31 -21.54 -6.50 -4.23
CA ALA A 31 -22.02 -5.11 -4.14
C ALA A 31 -21.26 -4.28 -3.07
N GLU A 32 -20.80 -4.91 -2.00
CA GLU A 32 -20.01 -4.26 -0.94
C GLU A 32 -18.67 -3.72 -1.42
N TYR A 33 -18.17 -4.17 -2.60
CA TYR A 33 -16.93 -3.66 -3.19
C TYR A 33 -17.11 -2.32 -3.90
N ASP A 34 -18.34 -1.89 -4.19
CA ASP A 34 -18.63 -0.63 -4.90
C ASP A 34 -18.03 0.59 -4.17
N ARG A 35 -17.95 0.56 -2.86
CA ARG A 35 -17.35 1.63 -2.05
C ARG A 35 -15.82 1.75 -2.22
N VAL A 36 -15.17 0.68 -2.67
CA VAL A 36 -13.74 0.64 -2.99
C VAL A 36 -13.52 0.83 -4.49
N LEU A 37 -14.22 0.05 -5.30
CA LEU A 37 -14.09 0.02 -6.77
C LEU A 37 -14.91 1.14 -7.44
N THR A 38 -14.84 2.33 -6.89
CA THR A 38 -15.53 3.49 -7.47
C THR A 38 -14.99 3.78 -8.87
N HIS A 39 -15.80 4.40 -9.73
CA HIS A 39 -15.35 4.84 -11.06
C HIS A 39 -14.06 5.67 -11.00
N ARG A 40 -13.92 6.53 -9.97
CA ARG A 40 -12.71 7.34 -9.78
C ARG A 40 -11.49 6.51 -9.41
N ALA A 41 -11.65 5.50 -8.56
CA ALA A 41 -10.57 4.57 -8.19
C ALA A 41 -10.10 3.78 -9.42
N LEU A 42 -11.03 3.27 -10.22
CA LEU A 42 -10.72 2.52 -11.44
C LEU A 42 -10.03 3.40 -12.50
N LEU A 43 -10.43 4.67 -12.64
CA LEU A 43 -9.73 5.64 -13.48
C LEU A 43 -8.31 5.91 -12.98
N PHE A 44 -8.12 6.05 -11.66
CA PHE A 44 -6.83 6.31 -11.04
C PHE A 44 -5.86 5.13 -11.24
N ILE A 45 -6.31 3.91 -11.00
CA ILE A 45 -5.51 2.69 -11.22
C ILE A 45 -5.10 2.56 -12.69
N ALA A 46 -6.06 2.79 -13.60
CA ALA A 46 -5.78 2.75 -15.03
C ALA A 46 -4.77 3.83 -15.47
N ASP A 47 -4.81 5.01 -14.84
CA ASP A 47 -3.85 6.08 -15.14
C ASP A 47 -2.44 5.74 -14.61
N LEU A 48 -2.35 5.15 -13.43
CA LEU A 48 -1.08 4.66 -12.88
C LEU A 48 -0.44 3.61 -13.79
N GLU A 49 -1.20 2.60 -14.23
CA GLU A 49 -0.67 1.57 -15.12
C GLU A 49 -0.23 2.16 -16.48
N ARG A 50 -0.99 3.09 -17.05
CA ARG A 50 -0.60 3.74 -18.32
C ARG A 50 0.68 4.56 -18.19
N ARG A 51 0.89 5.21 -17.06
CA ARG A 51 2.07 6.06 -16.83
C ARG A 51 3.31 5.26 -16.48
N PHE A 52 3.16 4.25 -15.63
CA PHE A 52 4.28 3.60 -14.99
C PHE A 52 4.46 2.11 -15.36
N GLY A 53 3.44 1.48 -15.95
CA GLY A 53 3.49 0.05 -16.29
C GLY A 53 4.65 -0.31 -17.22
N GLY A 54 4.96 0.54 -18.20
CA GLY A 54 6.11 0.34 -19.08
C GLY A 54 7.45 0.38 -18.32
N GLN A 55 7.62 1.38 -17.45
CA GLN A 55 8.83 1.51 -16.64
C GLN A 55 8.95 0.37 -15.62
N ARG A 56 7.86 -0.05 -15.00
CA ARG A 56 7.84 -1.21 -14.08
C ARG A 56 8.38 -2.47 -14.77
N LYS A 57 7.99 -2.73 -16.00
CA LYS A 57 8.51 -3.86 -16.79
C LYS A 57 10.01 -3.76 -17.04
N ILE A 58 10.51 -2.57 -17.41
CA ILE A 58 11.94 -2.33 -17.59
C ILE A 58 12.70 -2.58 -16.28
N LEU A 59 12.19 -2.10 -15.15
CA LEU A 59 12.84 -2.33 -13.84
C LEU A 59 12.86 -3.80 -13.44
N LEU A 60 11.82 -4.57 -13.77
CA LEU A 60 11.79 -6.02 -13.54
C LEU A 60 12.84 -6.75 -14.39
N GLU A 61 13.04 -6.35 -15.65
CA GLU A 61 14.14 -6.90 -16.46
C GLU A 61 15.52 -6.49 -15.92
N ASN A 62 15.68 -5.24 -15.48
CA ASN A 62 16.92 -4.79 -14.86
C ASN A 62 17.27 -5.59 -13.59
N ARG A 63 16.28 -6.06 -12.82
CA ARG A 63 16.52 -6.97 -11.68
C ARG A 63 17.17 -8.28 -12.13
N LYS A 64 16.71 -8.85 -13.25
CA LYS A 64 17.31 -10.08 -13.80
C LYS A 64 18.75 -9.86 -14.21
N LEU A 65 19.02 -8.73 -14.88
CA LEU A 65 20.38 -8.35 -15.26
C LEU A 65 21.27 -8.11 -14.04
N ALA A 66 20.74 -7.50 -12.98
CA ALA A 66 21.48 -7.32 -11.73
C ALA A 66 21.80 -8.67 -11.08
N GLN A 67 20.84 -9.61 -11.05
CA GLN A 67 21.07 -10.96 -10.52
C GLN A 67 22.18 -11.67 -11.29
N MET A 68 22.17 -11.62 -12.63
CA MET A 68 23.23 -12.23 -13.45
C MET A 68 24.63 -11.67 -13.10
N ARG A 69 24.75 -10.34 -12.88
CA ARG A 69 26.03 -9.74 -12.45
C ARG A 69 26.47 -10.24 -11.07
N PHE A 70 25.53 -10.39 -10.14
CA PHE A 70 25.83 -10.94 -8.80
C PHE A 70 26.25 -12.41 -8.87
N ASP A 71 25.61 -13.20 -9.73
CA ASP A 71 25.98 -14.60 -9.97
C ASP A 71 27.39 -14.72 -10.61
N ASP A 72 27.79 -13.72 -11.40
CA ASP A 72 29.14 -13.57 -11.97
C ASP A 72 30.19 -13.01 -10.97
N GLY A 73 29.77 -12.75 -9.71
CA GLY A 73 30.66 -12.33 -8.63
C GLY A 73 30.73 -10.81 -8.38
N GLU A 74 29.90 -10.00 -9.06
CA GLU A 74 29.79 -8.57 -8.73
C GLU A 74 29.15 -8.40 -7.34
N MET A 75 29.77 -7.60 -6.49
CA MET A 75 29.24 -7.31 -5.16
C MET A 75 28.40 -6.02 -5.17
N PRO A 76 27.27 -5.97 -4.43
CA PRO A 76 26.49 -4.76 -4.30
C PRO A 76 27.32 -3.60 -3.73
N SER A 77 27.20 -2.43 -4.33
CA SER A 77 27.88 -1.22 -3.88
C SER A 77 26.94 -0.01 -3.96
N PHE A 78 27.32 1.06 -3.27
CA PHE A 78 26.57 2.31 -3.38
C PHE A 78 26.88 3.01 -4.71
N PRO A 79 25.85 3.50 -5.44
CA PRO A 79 26.06 4.23 -6.69
C PRO A 79 26.96 5.45 -6.51
N LEU A 80 27.92 5.63 -7.40
CA LEU A 80 28.88 6.74 -7.32
C LEU A 80 28.19 8.10 -7.56
N GLU A 81 27.21 8.16 -8.44
CA GLU A 81 26.44 9.35 -8.76
C GLU A 81 25.68 9.93 -7.55
N THR A 82 25.37 9.13 -6.55
CA THR A 82 24.69 9.56 -5.31
C THR A 82 25.67 9.81 -4.16
N ALA A 83 26.98 9.72 -4.39
CA ALA A 83 28.00 9.92 -3.36
C ALA A 83 27.90 11.33 -2.71
N HIS A 84 27.56 12.35 -3.50
CA HIS A 84 27.39 13.72 -3.01
C HIS A 84 26.27 13.82 -1.98
N ILE A 85 25.16 13.05 -2.13
CA ILE A 85 24.06 13.02 -1.16
C ILE A 85 24.54 12.40 0.15
N ARG A 86 25.22 11.25 0.10
CA ARG A 86 25.73 10.55 1.29
C ARG A 86 26.78 11.35 2.07
N LYS A 87 27.51 12.23 1.38
CA LYS A 87 28.56 13.09 1.98
C LYS A 87 28.01 14.46 2.42
N SER A 88 26.80 14.82 2.07
CA SER A 88 26.19 16.08 2.46
C SER A 88 25.63 16.02 3.88
N VAL A 89 25.46 17.17 4.49
CA VAL A 89 24.74 17.30 5.76
C VAL A 89 23.24 17.29 5.45
N TRP A 90 22.55 16.26 5.93
CA TRP A 90 21.10 16.16 5.79
C TRP A 90 20.49 15.45 7.00
N GLU A 91 19.25 15.77 7.29
CA GLU A 91 18.46 15.15 8.35
C GLU A 91 17.10 14.71 7.81
N VAL A 92 16.58 13.62 8.37
CA VAL A 92 15.22 13.17 8.08
C VAL A 92 14.21 14.07 8.79
N ALA A 93 13.00 14.16 8.27
CA ALA A 93 11.92 14.87 8.96
C ALA A 93 11.67 14.25 10.35
N PRO A 94 11.26 15.04 11.35
CA PRO A 94 10.88 14.53 12.66
C PRO A 94 9.80 13.45 12.55
N VAL A 95 9.93 12.40 13.35
CA VAL A 95 8.92 11.34 13.41
C VAL A 95 7.60 11.92 13.97
N PRO A 96 6.45 11.68 13.31
CA PRO A 96 5.15 12.12 13.82
C PRO A 96 4.89 11.64 15.25
N LYS A 97 4.14 12.43 16.04
CA LYS A 97 3.88 12.10 17.45
C LYS A 97 3.31 10.71 17.66
N ALA A 98 2.41 10.26 16.79
CA ALA A 98 1.79 8.94 16.86
C ALA A 98 2.79 7.78 16.64
N LEU A 99 3.97 8.05 16.09
CA LEU A 99 5.00 7.05 15.77
C LEU A 99 6.24 7.15 16.68
N GLN A 100 6.18 7.92 17.78
CA GLN A 100 7.31 8.10 18.69
C GLN A 100 7.62 6.85 19.50
N ASP A 101 6.62 6.06 19.85
CA ASP A 101 6.78 4.80 20.57
C ASP A 101 6.50 3.61 19.64
N ARG A 102 7.56 2.96 19.17
CA ARG A 102 7.52 1.78 18.28
C ARG A 102 8.18 0.55 18.91
N ARG A 103 8.24 0.49 20.22
CA ARG A 103 8.93 -0.60 20.94
C ARG A 103 8.38 -1.97 20.63
N VAL A 104 7.06 -2.06 20.35
CA VAL A 104 6.42 -3.27 19.83
C VAL A 104 5.63 -2.88 18.60
N GLU A 105 6.01 -3.43 17.46
CA GLU A 105 5.33 -3.29 16.18
C GLU A 105 4.86 -4.67 15.73
N ILE A 106 3.58 -4.78 15.35
CA ILE A 106 3.00 -6.00 14.84
C ILE A 106 2.66 -5.81 13.36
N THR A 107 3.08 -6.76 12.54
CA THR A 107 2.71 -6.82 11.12
C THR A 107 1.70 -7.94 10.94
N GLY A 108 0.66 -7.70 10.16
CA GLY A 108 -0.34 -8.70 9.88
C GLY A 108 -1.21 -8.38 8.67
N PRO A 109 -1.96 -9.38 8.19
CA PRO A 109 -2.82 -9.22 7.02
C PRO A 109 -3.95 -8.23 7.30
N VAL A 110 -4.55 -7.76 6.21
CA VAL A 110 -5.67 -6.83 6.23
C VAL A 110 -7.04 -7.52 6.36
N ASP A 111 -7.05 -8.77 6.80
CA ASP A 111 -8.26 -9.48 7.23
C ASP A 111 -8.90 -8.79 8.42
N ARG A 112 -10.21 -8.63 8.38
CA ARG A 112 -10.99 -7.86 9.37
C ARG A 112 -10.76 -8.31 10.82
N LYS A 113 -10.83 -9.61 11.06
CA LYS A 113 -10.63 -10.20 12.39
C LYS A 113 -9.17 -10.06 12.85
N MET A 114 -8.23 -10.31 11.94
CA MET A 114 -6.81 -10.20 12.26
C MET A 114 -6.42 -8.75 12.58
N MET A 115 -6.93 -7.78 11.85
CA MET A 115 -6.74 -6.35 12.16
C MET A 115 -7.25 -6.00 13.56
N ILE A 116 -8.47 -6.42 13.93
CA ILE A 116 -9.03 -6.13 15.27
C ILE A 116 -8.15 -6.76 16.35
N ASN A 117 -7.73 -8.01 16.17
CA ASN A 117 -6.84 -8.68 17.13
C ASN A 117 -5.49 -7.96 17.27
N ALA A 118 -4.89 -7.54 16.15
CA ALA A 118 -3.62 -6.82 16.15
C ALA A 118 -3.74 -5.46 16.86
N LEU A 119 -4.78 -4.70 16.55
CA LEU A 119 -5.05 -3.40 17.17
C LEU A 119 -5.35 -3.49 18.67
N ASN A 120 -5.96 -4.59 19.12
CA ASN A 120 -6.25 -4.87 20.53
C ASN A 120 -5.11 -5.58 21.27
N SER A 121 -4.01 -5.93 20.61
CA SER A 121 -2.90 -6.69 21.20
C SER A 121 -2.08 -5.92 22.24
N GLY A 122 -2.22 -4.59 22.28
CA GLY A 122 -1.38 -3.70 23.09
C GLY A 122 -0.05 -3.33 22.43
N ALA A 123 0.24 -3.82 21.22
CA ALA A 123 1.34 -3.32 20.39
C ALA A 123 1.18 -1.83 20.14
N LYS A 124 2.30 -1.11 20.07
CA LYS A 124 2.28 0.36 19.87
C LYS A 124 2.03 0.73 18.43
N MET A 125 2.32 -0.17 17.51
CA MET A 125 2.11 0.03 16.07
C MET A 125 1.58 -1.25 15.43
N PHE A 126 0.76 -1.05 14.41
CA PHE A 126 0.29 -2.09 13.52
C PHE A 126 0.60 -1.71 12.07
N MET A 127 1.29 -2.59 11.36
CA MET A 127 1.46 -2.52 9.91
C MET A 127 0.38 -3.38 9.25
N ALA A 128 -0.57 -2.72 8.59
CA ALA A 128 -1.57 -3.38 7.75
C ALA A 128 -0.91 -3.77 6.43
N ASP A 129 -0.52 -5.03 6.30
CA ASP A 129 0.32 -5.51 5.22
C ASP A 129 -0.52 -6.15 4.12
N PHE A 130 -0.59 -5.47 2.97
CA PHE A 130 -1.26 -5.94 1.75
C PHE A 130 -0.37 -6.82 0.88
N GLU A 131 0.92 -6.89 1.17
CA GLU A 131 1.90 -7.58 0.35
C GLU A 131 2.24 -8.94 0.96
N ASP A 132 3.19 -8.99 1.88
CA ASP A 132 3.79 -10.24 2.34
C ASP A 132 2.89 -11.03 3.30
N ALA A 133 2.06 -10.37 4.10
CA ALA A 133 1.15 -11.03 5.03
C ALA A 133 -0.22 -11.39 4.43
N SER A 134 -0.48 -11.00 3.19
CA SER A 134 -1.76 -11.24 2.51
C SER A 134 -1.57 -12.01 1.21
N SER A 135 -2.34 -13.08 0.99
CA SER A 135 -2.39 -13.69 -0.35
C SER A 135 -2.94 -12.67 -1.35
N PRO A 136 -2.28 -12.45 -2.51
CA PRO A 136 -2.64 -11.38 -3.44
C PRO A 136 -3.85 -11.75 -4.32
N THR A 137 -4.93 -12.23 -3.70
CA THR A 137 -6.20 -12.46 -4.39
C THR A 137 -6.95 -11.14 -4.55
N PHE A 138 -7.78 -11.05 -5.59
CA PHE A 138 -8.61 -9.88 -5.81
C PHE A 138 -9.50 -9.57 -4.60
N ALA A 139 -10.13 -10.59 -4.01
CA ALA A 139 -10.98 -10.45 -2.83
C ALA A 139 -10.19 -9.86 -1.65
N ASN A 140 -9.06 -10.47 -1.27
CA ASN A 140 -8.25 -9.99 -0.14
C ASN A 140 -7.81 -8.53 -0.32
N MET A 141 -7.46 -8.13 -1.55
CA MET A 141 -7.03 -6.77 -1.83
C MET A 141 -8.19 -5.78 -1.70
N VAL A 142 -9.37 -6.09 -2.21
CA VAL A 142 -10.53 -5.19 -2.16
C VAL A 142 -11.16 -5.17 -0.76
N GLU A 143 -11.32 -6.32 -0.12
CA GLU A 143 -11.82 -6.41 1.26
C GLU A 143 -10.87 -5.72 2.24
N GLY A 144 -9.56 -5.87 2.06
CA GLY A 144 -8.57 -5.15 2.84
C GLY A 144 -8.73 -3.64 2.78
N GLN A 145 -8.98 -3.08 1.58
CA GLN A 145 -9.26 -1.65 1.43
C GLN A 145 -10.56 -1.25 2.14
N ALA A 146 -11.61 -2.08 2.03
CA ALA A 146 -12.87 -1.86 2.75
C ALA A 146 -12.67 -1.88 4.26
N ASN A 147 -11.85 -2.81 4.78
CA ASN A 147 -11.51 -2.90 6.20
C ASN A 147 -10.74 -1.67 6.68
N MET A 148 -9.81 -1.15 5.87
CA MET A 148 -9.08 0.09 6.18
C MET A 148 -10.01 1.32 6.20
N ILE A 149 -10.99 1.39 5.30
CA ILE A 149 -12.02 2.44 5.33
C ILE A 149 -12.83 2.36 6.62
N ASP A 150 -13.27 1.17 7.03
CA ASP A 150 -14.03 0.97 8.26
C ASP A 150 -13.19 1.31 9.50
N TYR A 151 -11.92 0.93 9.50
CA TYR A 151 -11.00 1.31 10.57
C TYR A 151 -10.86 2.83 10.70
N ALA A 152 -10.60 3.51 9.59
CA ALA A 152 -10.45 4.97 9.58
C ALA A 152 -11.73 5.71 10.01
N ALA A 153 -12.89 5.10 9.78
CA ALA A 153 -14.20 5.62 10.20
C ALA A 153 -14.59 5.23 11.64
N GLY A 154 -13.79 4.43 12.34
CA GLY A 154 -14.10 3.91 13.69
C GLY A 154 -15.18 2.82 13.70
N ASN A 155 -15.44 2.18 12.56
CA ASN A 155 -16.53 1.21 12.39
C ASN A 155 -16.04 -0.23 12.21
N LEU A 156 -14.74 -0.49 12.42
CA LEU A 156 -14.20 -1.83 12.22
C LEU A 156 -14.70 -2.78 13.30
N ALA A 157 -15.52 -3.75 12.90
CA ALA A 157 -16.14 -4.76 13.75
C ALA A 157 -16.28 -6.07 12.97
N PHE A 158 -16.29 -7.20 13.69
CA PHE A 158 -16.47 -8.52 13.09
C PHE A 158 -17.29 -9.42 14.05
N ASP A 159 -18.33 -10.05 13.53
CA ASP A 159 -19.12 -11.04 14.23
C ASP A 159 -18.88 -12.41 13.60
N ASP A 160 -18.32 -13.33 14.37
CA ASP A 160 -18.04 -14.72 13.99
C ASP A 160 -19.26 -15.56 14.44
N GLU A 161 -20.27 -15.63 13.61
CA GLU A 161 -21.52 -16.35 13.89
C GLU A 161 -21.27 -17.85 14.16
N ALA A 162 -20.33 -18.44 13.44
CA ALA A 162 -19.99 -19.86 13.60
C ALA A 162 -19.42 -20.18 14.99
N ARG A 163 -18.78 -19.21 15.63
CA ARG A 163 -18.15 -19.34 16.96
C ARG A 163 -18.90 -18.56 18.04
N GLY A 164 -19.95 -17.83 17.69
CA GLY A 164 -20.70 -16.98 18.62
C GLY A 164 -19.84 -15.88 19.26
N LYS A 165 -18.84 -15.35 18.53
CA LYS A 165 -17.90 -14.35 19.05
C LYS A 165 -18.00 -13.04 18.29
N SER A 166 -17.97 -11.93 19.03
CA SER A 166 -17.89 -10.58 18.48
C SER A 166 -16.51 -9.98 18.75
N TYR A 167 -15.95 -9.32 17.74
CA TYR A 167 -14.68 -8.62 17.80
C TYR A 167 -14.93 -7.13 17.56
N ARG A 168 -14.41 -6.28 18.42
CA ARG A 168 -14.55 -4.81 18.40
C ARG A 168 -13.22 -4.15 18.74
N LEU A 169 -13.03 -2.89 18.33
CA LEU A 169 -11.96 -2.01 18.78
C LEU A 169 -12.36 -1.28 20.05
#